data_fbddaa29cbe2ef020a18873f9ddd1605
#
_entry.id   fbddaa29cbe2ef020a18873f9ddd1605
#
_cell.length_a   1.000
_cell.length_b   1.000
_cell.length_c   1.000
_cell.angle_alpha   90.00
_cell.angle_beta   90.00
_cell.angle_gamma   90.00
#
_symmetry.space_group_name_H-M   'P 1'
#
loop_
_entity.id
_entity.type
_entity.pdbx_description
1 polymer ?
#
loop_
_entity_poly.entity_id
_entity_poly.type
_entity_poly.pdbx_seq_one_letter_code
_entity_poly.pdbx_strand_id
1 'polypeptide(L)'
;MRLHDELTREIVSRLQQINPQKIFLFGSYATGTASTDSDIDLLVIKEAISSRSKEMVEARKLLKGLGEAFDVLVATPEEYEFYRHEAGSVYREISERGMVIYAT
;
A
#
# COMPACT_ATOMS: atom_id res chain seq x y z
N MET A 1 14.04 10.56 2.22
CA MET A 1 13.17 10.59 3.41
C MET A 1 12.47 9.25 3.55
N ARG A 2 12.49 8.67 4.73
CA ARG A 2 11.84 7.39 5.00
C ARG A 2 10.61 7.60 5.87
N LEU A 3 9.71 6.61 5.87
CA LEU A 3 8.51 6.65 6.69
C LEU A 3 8.88 6.40 8.16
N HIS A 4 8.34 7.20 9.07
CA HIS A 4 8.54 7.01 10.50
C HIS A 4 7.91 5.71 11.00
N ASP A 5 8.55 5.04 11.95
CA ASP A 5 8.03 3.80 12.52
C ASP A 5 6.66 3.96 13.15
N GLU A 6 6.44 5.08 13.84
CA GLU A 6 5.13 5.35 14.46
C GLU A 6 4.03 5.50 13.42
N LEU A 7 4.31 6.22 12.35
CA LEU A 7 3.35 6.41 11.27
C LEU A 7 3.07 5.08 10.56
N THR A 8 4.11 4.27 10.35
CA THR A 8 3.96 2.95 9.75
C THR A 8 3.04 2.08 10.60
N ARG A 9 3.25 2.05 11.90
CA ARG A 9 2.39 1.28 12.82
C ARG A 9 0.95 1.77 12.80
N GLU A 10 0.75 3.08 12.74
CA GLU A 10 -0.60 3.64 12.70
C GLU A 10 -1.31 3.29 11.39
N ILE A 11 -0.60 3.36 10.27
CA ILE A 11 -1.14 2.94 8.97
C ILE A 11 -1.60 1.48 9.03
N VAL A 12 -0.74 0.60 9.51
CA VAL A 12 -1.06 -0.82 9.62
C VAL A 12 -2.26 -1.05 10.54
N SER A 13 -2.25 -0.41 11.70
CA SER A 13 -3.35 -0.54 12.67
C SER A 13 -4.70 -0.18 12.06
N ARG A 14 -4.75 0.93 11.34
CA ARG A 14 -5.99 1.39 10.72
C ARG A 14 -6.42 0.47 9.58
N LEU A 15 -5.51 0.06 8.72
CA LEU A 15 -5.82 -0.80 7.59
C LEU A 15 -6.19 -2.22 7.99
N GLN A 16 -5.82 -2.66 9.18
CA GLN A 16 -6.25 -3.97 9.68
C GLN A 16 -7.78 -4.09 9.75
N GLN A 17 -8.49 -2.98 9.81
CA GLN A 17 -9.95 -2.98 9.82
C GLN A 17 -10.58 -3.54 8.54
N ILE A 18 -9.84 -3.55 7.44
CA ILE A 18 -10.32 -4.12 6.18
C ILE A 18 -9.76 -5.51 5.90
N ASN A 19 -9.17 -6.14 6.90
CA ASN A 19 -8.66 -7.51 6.86
C ASN A 19 -7.66 -7.78 5.73
N PRO A 20 -6.57 -7.03 5.65
CA PRO A 20 -5.57 -7.26 4.61
C PRO A 20 -4.76 -8.52 4.91
N GLN A 21 -4.33 -9.22 3.87
CA GLN A 21 -3.35 -10.30 4.01
C GLN A 21 -1.94 -9.74 4.05
N LYS A 22 -1.69 -8.67 3.32
CA LYS A 22 -0.38 -8.06 3.23
C LYS A 22 -0.53 -6.60 2.84
N ILE A 23 0.39 -5.77 3.33
CA ILE A 23 0.45 -4.35 2.94
C ILE A 23 1.88 -4.06 2.53
N PHE A 24 2.04 -3.51 1.32
CA PHE A 24 3.33 -3.03 0.83
C PHE A 24 3.37 -1.51 0.87
N LEU A 25 4.51 -0.98 1.25
CA LEU A 25 4.88 0.41 1.00
C LEU A 25 5.72 0.41 -0.27
N PHE A 26 5.39 1.29 -1.23
CA PHE A 26 6.18 1.37 -2.46
C PHE A 26 6.38 2.83 -2.85
N GLY A 27 6.99 3.05 -4.01
CA GLY A 27 7.26 4.39 -4.49
C GLY A 27 8.38 5.08 -3.71
N SER A 28 8.36 6.40 -3.67
CA SER A 28 9.48 7.20 -3.15
C SER A 28 9.79 6.96 -1.68
N TYR A 29 8.78 6.70 -0.85
CA TYR A 29 9.02 6.39 0.57
C TYR A 29 9.69 5.03 0.78
N ALA A 30 9.49 4.09 -0.13
CA ALA A 30 10.14 2.78 -0.05
C ALA A 30 11.60 2.85 -0.50
N THR A 31 11.89 3.69 -1.50
CA THR A 31 13.24 3.83 -2.06
C THR A 31 14.09 4.90 -1.38
N GLY A 32 13.50 5.67 -0.46
CA GLY A 32 14.21 6.72 0.25
C GLY A 32 14.36 8.03 -0.52
N THR A 33 13.63 8.19 -1.62
CA THR A 33 13.69 9.37 -2.49
C THR A 33 12.55 10.35 -2.24
N ALA A 34 11.71 10.10 -1.24
CA ALA A 34 10.56 10.95 -0.94
C ALA A 34 10.98 12.35 -0.48
N SER A 35 10.15 13.32 -0.82
CA SER A 35 10.25 14.69 -0.33
C SER A 35 9.00 15.01 0.51
N THR A 36 8.92 16.24 1.03
CA THR A 36 7.78 16.68 1.83
C THR A 36 6.46 16.70 1.03
N ASP A 37 6.56 16.75 -0.30
CA ASP A 37 5.38 16.77 -1.17
C ASP A 37 5.02 15.41 -1.73
N SER A 38 5.76 14.37 -1.38
CA SER A 38 5.50 13.02 -1.89
C SER A 38 4.31 12.39 -1.20
N ASP A 39 3.50 11.67 -1.98
CA ASP A 39 2.42 10.84 -1.44
C ASP A 39 3.02 9.55 -0.88
N ILE A 40 2.31 8.95 0.07
CA ILE A 40 2.66 7.64 0.59
C ILE A 40 1.89 6.61 -0.24
N ASP A 41 2.62 5.75 -0.96
CA ASP A 41 2.04 4.76 -1.86
C ASP A 41 1.94 3.40 -1.18
N LEU A 42 0.74 2.87 -1.11
CA LEU A 42 0.46 1.60 -0.43
C LEU A 42 -0.26 0.65 -1.38
N LEU A 43 0.10 -0.63 -1.30
CA LEU A 43 -0.65 -1.71 -1.94
C LEU A 43 -1.19 -2.62 -0.85
N VAL A 44 -2.50 -2.79 -0.82
CA VAL A 44 -3.18 -3.67 0.12
C VAL A 44 -3.59 -4.94 -0.62
N ILE A 45 -3.09 -6.08 -0.17
CA ILE A 45 -3.47 -7.38 -0.72
C ILE A 45 -4.62 -7.93 0.12
N LYS A 46 -5.74 -8.20 -0.53
CA LYS A 46 -6.94 -8.76 0.10
C LYS A 46 -7.37 -10.01 -0.63
N GLU A 47 -7.81 -11.01 0.11
CA GLU A 47 -8.22 -12.29 -0.47
C GLU A 47 -9.37 -12.13 -1.46
N ALA A 48 -10.34 -11.27 -1.15
CA ALA A 48 -11.48 -11.01 -2.02
C ALA A 48 -11.75 -9.51 -2.12
N ILE A 49 -12.06 -9.05 -3.33
CA ILE A 49 -12.38 -7.65 -3.61
C ILE A 49 -13.73 -7.63 -4.32
N SER A 50 -14.75 -7.06 -3.67
CA SER A 50 -16.09 -6.95 -4.26
C SER A 50 -16.20 -5.74 -5.20
N SER A 51 -15.66 -4.59 -4.78
CA SER A 51 -15.61 -3.39 -5.60
C SER A 51 -14.29 -2.68 -5.33
N ARG A 52 -13.41 -2.71 -6.31
CA ARG A 52 -12.07 -2.14 -6.16
C ARG A 52 -12.11 -0.66 -5.81
N SER A 53 -12.92 0.12 -6.52
CA SER A 53 -13.00 1.55 -6.28
C SER A 53 -13.53 1.88 -4.88
N LYS A 54 -14.54 1.15 -4.42
CA LYS A 54 -15.07 1.35 -3.07
C LYS A 54 -14.08 0.99 -2.00
N GLU A 55 -13.36 -0.10 -2.18
CA GLU A 55 -12.36 -0.54 -1.20
C GLU A 55 -11.16 0.39 -1.14
N MET A 56 -10.76 0.96 -2.27
CA MET A 56 -9.70 1.96 -2.30
C MET A 56 -10.13 3.24 -1.56
N VAL A 57 -11.36 3.69 -1.77
CA VAL A 57 -11.90 4.86 -1.07
C VAL A 57 -11.99 4.59 0.44
N GLU A 58 -12.48 3.40 0.82
CA GLU A 58 -12.59 3.01 2.23
C GLU A 58 -11.23 2.98 2.91
N ALA A 59 -10.23 2.43 2.25
CA ALA A 59 -8.86 2.40 2.78
C ALA A 59 -8.34 3.81 3.04
N ARG A 60 -8.52 4.71 2.07
CA ARG A 60 -8.09 6.10 2.25
C ARG A 60 -8.84 6.82 3.37
N LYS A 61 -10.11 6.52 3.55
CA LYS A 61 -10.89 7.09 4.66
C LYS A 61 -10.33 6.68 6.01
N LEU A 62 -9.88 5.44 6.14
CA LEU A 62 -9.27 4.96 7.38
C LEU A 62 -7.98 5.69 7.70
N LEU A 63 -7.28 6.18 6.69
CA LEU A 63 -6.00 6.89 6.85
C LEU A 63 -6.18 8.39 7.00
N LYS A 64 -7.39 8.89 6.93
CA LYS A 64 -7.68 10.32 7.06
C LYS A 64 -7.27 10.80 8.45
N GLY A 65 -6.70 12.00 8.51
CA GLY A 65 -6.29 12.61 9.77
C GLY A 65 -4.85 12.31 10.17
N LEU A 66 -4.13 11.49 9.41
CA LEU A 66 -2.72 11.22 9.70
C LEU A 66 -1.78 12.33 9.20
N GLY A 67 -2.31 13.34 8.53
CA GLY A 67 -1.51 14.48 8.09
C GLY A 67 -0.72 14.26 6.82
N GLU A 68 -0.98 13.17 6.11
CA GLU A 68 -0.26 12.80 4.89
C GLU A 68 -1.24 12.52 3.75
N ALA A 69 -0.76 12.64 2.52
CA ALA A 69 -1.51 12.22 1.34
C ALA A 69 -1.18 10.77 1.02
N PHE A 70 -2.19 9.97 0.76
CA PHE A 70 -2.03 8.54 0.48
C PHE A 70 -2.57 8.18 -0.88
N ASP A 71 -1.84 7.33 -1.59
CA ASP A 71 -2.29 6.69 -2.81
C ASP A 71 -2.36 5.19 -2.51
N VAL A 72 -3.57 4.62 -2.51
CA VAL A 72 -3.79 3.24 -2.08
C VAL A 72 -4.31 2.41 -3.24
N LEU A 73 -3.59 1.33 -3.55
CA LEU A 73 -4.03 0.32 -4.50
C LEU A 73 -4.49 -0.91 -3.73
N VAL A 74 -5.42 -1.64 -4.30
CA VAL A 74 -5.94 -2.89 -3.72
C VAL A 74 -5.87 -3.98 -4.79
N ALA A 75 -5.37 -5.14 -4.43
CA ALA A 75 -5.25 -6.29 -5.33
C ALA A 75 -5.47 -7.59 -4.58
N THR A 76 -5.91 -8.62 -5.31
CA THR A 76 -5.95 -9.97 -4.77
C THR A 76 -4.55 -10.60 -4.86
N PRO A 77 -4.25 -11.65 -4.07
CA PRO A 77 -2.99 -12.36 -4.20
C PRO A 77 -2.74 -12.88 -5.62
N GLU A 78 -3.79 -13.35 -6.30
CA GLU A 78 -3.69 -13.89 -7.65
C GLU A 78 -3.34 -12.78 -8.66
N GLU A 79 -3.96 -11.61 -8.52
CA GLU A 79 -3.65 -10.47 -9.37
C GLU A 79 -2.21 -10.01 -9.18
N TYR A 80 -1.78 -9.90 -7.94
CA TYR A 80 -0.42 -9.50 -7.63
C TYR A 80 0.59 -10.48 -8.21
N GLU A 81 0.38 -11.78 -7.99
CA GLU A 81 1.29 -12.82 -8.48
C GLU A 81 1.37 -12.83 -10.00
N PHE A 82 0.24 -12.63 -10.69
CA PHE A 82 0.20 -12.60 -12.15
C PHE A 82 0.95 -11.39 -12.71
N TYR A 83 0.60 -10.19 -12.24
CA TYR A 83 1.11 -8.96 -12.84
C TYR A 83 2.53 -8.59 -12.40
N ARG A 84 3.01 -9.14 -11.29
CA ARG A 84 4.38 -8.83 -10.83
C ARG A 84 5.46 -9.29 -11.81
N HIS A 85 5.11 -10.19 -12.71
CA HIS A 85 6.04 -10.70 -13.73
C HIS A 85 5.99 -9.90 -15.03
N GLU A 86 5.06 -8.98 -15.15
CA GLU A 86 4.90 -8.20 -16.36
C GLU A 86 5.78 -6.95 -16.34
N ALA A 87 6.62 -6.80 -17.37
CA ALA A 87 7.50 -5.64 -17.50
C ALA A 87 6.68 -4.35 -17.55
N GLY A 88 7.08 -3.36 -16.76
CA GLY A 88 6.42 -2.07 -16.73
C GLY A 88 5.20 -1.99 -15.83
N SER A 89 4.78 -3.09 -15.19
CA SER A 89 3.65 -3.02 -14.27
C SER A 89 4.08 -2.45 -12.92
N VAL A 90 3.15 -1.78 -12.24
CA VAL A 90 3.39 -1.27 -10.89
C VAL A 90 3.67 -2.43 -9.92
N TYR A 91 3.03 -3.59 -10.15
CA TYR A 91 3.23 -4.75 -9.29
C TYR A 91 4.65 -5.32 -9.38
N ARG A 92 5.25 -5.24 -10.55
CA ARG A 92 6.66 -5.64 -10.72
C ARG A 92 7.57 -4.72 -9.93
N GLU A 93 7.35 -3.41 -10.03
CA GLU A 93 8.12 -2.45 -9.24
C GLU A 93 7.98 -2.72 -7.76
N ILE A 94 6.75 -2.97 -7.29
CA ILE A 94 6.49 -3.27 -5.88
C ILE A 94 7.23 -4.54 -5.46
N SER A 95 7.24 -5.57 -6.30
CA SER A 95 7.93 -6.83 -5.96
C SER A 95 9.43 -6.67 -5.88
N GLU A 96 10.01 -5.74 -6.64
CA GLU A 96 11.45 -5.52 -6.67
C GLU A 96 11.94 -4.50 -5.65
N ARG A 97 11.15 -3.45 -5.40
CA ARG A 97 11.60 -2.30 -4.60
C ARG A 97 10.67 -1.94 -3.45
N GLY A 98 9.52 -2.56 -3.37
CA GLY A 98 8.57 -2.30 -2.29
C GLY A 98 9.01 -2.94 -0.99
N MET A 99 8.38 -2.50 0.09
CA MET A 99 8.64 -3.01 1.43
C MET A 99 7.35 -3.57 2.01
N VAL A 100 7.41 -4.79 2.55
CA VAL A 100 6.27 -5.35 3.29
C VAL A 100 6.23 -4.69 4.66
N ILE A 101 5.15 -3.98 4.95
CA ILE A 101 4.97 -3.37 6.27
C ILE A 101 3.98 -4.15 7.14
N TYR A 102 3.25 -5.08 6.55
CA TYR A 102 2.34 -5.97 7.28
C TYR A 102 2.14 -7.25 6.49
N ALA A 103 2.13 -8.38 7.20
CA ALA A 103 1.79 -9.68 6.63
C ALA A 103 1.18 -10.55 7.72
N THR A 104 0.11 -11.26 7.38
CA THR A 104 -0.50 -12.24 8.29
C THR A 104 0.30 -13.52 8.35
#